data_99d3069e70f9ae609267d43794dedad0
#
_entry.id   99d3069e70f9ae609267d43794dedad0
#
_cell.length_a   1.000
_cell.length_b   1.000
_cell.length_c   1.000
_cell.angle_alpha   90.00
_cell.angle_beta   90.00
_cell.angle_gamma   90.00
#
_symmetry.space_group_name_H-M   'P 1'
#
loop_
_entity.id
_entity.type
_entity.pdbx_description
1 polymer ?
#
loop_
_entity_poly.entity_id
_entity_poly.type
_entity_poly.pdbx_seq_one_letter_code
_entity_poly.pdbx_strand_id
1 'polypeptide(L)'
;MIAEIENLPDVSFIDDKTLDDVQEEMLADYQEKYEEITGKSLVLRRADPESLKLYAASVQIYHMMLHIDVSGKMDLLKYAYGGFLDNLGALRGVKRKEAAPATVKVRFTLSAAQPSVVTIPEETRVSDGDVLYFETDETREIAIGETYVDVPCTCQTDGEEGNGLIAGQISTLVDPIAYVDSAVNTEVSAGGADIESDEDFTDRIYLAPSGYSVAGPRDAYKYHTKSFMDAAIGDVEVTSPEPCEVEVRFLLSDGSFPSETLCKKVLGHLNDDNIRPLTDRLSVLAPTGQGFNIRFAYYINKSDIDKAVSIQSAVAAALQEYISWQTHTIGRDINPSVLTKMMVAAGAKRVVIESPAFETVPPGHVARVQEQSVTYGGVEDD
;
A
#
# COMPACT_ATOMS: atom_id res chain seq x y z
N MET A 1 0.31 7.59 -4.06
CA MET A 1 1.12 8.85 -4.04
C MET A 1 0.22 10.04 -4.33
N ILE A 2 0.43 11.18 -3.67
CA ILE A 2 -0.35 12.42 -3.87
C ILE A 2 -0.15 12.94 -5.30
N ALA A 3 -1.24 13.34 -5.96
CA ALA A 3 -1.24 13.77 -7.36
C ALA A 3 -0.25 14.94 -7.66
N GLU A 4 -0.01 15.81 -6.69
CA GLU A 4 0.94 16.91 -6.79
C GLU A 4 2.38 16.43 -6.97
N ILE A 5 2.76 15.30 -6.38
CA ILE A 5 4.08 14.70 -6.54
C ILE A 5 4.13 13.89 -7.83
N GLU A 6 3.10 13.12 -8.10
CA GLU A 6 3.02 12.24 -9.27
C GLU A 6 3.09 13.02 -10.58
N ASN A 7 2.44 14.18 -10.65
CA ASN A 7 2.39 15.04 -11.83
C ASN A 7 3.62 15.96 -11.99
N LEU A 8 4.61 15.91 -11.10
CA LEU A 8 5.86 16.62 -11.34
C LEU A 8 6.56 16.09 -12.59
N PRO A 9 7.19 16.96 -13.40
CA PRO A 9 7.93 16.51 -14.57
C PRO A 9 9.05 15.54 -14.16
N ASP A 10 9.33 14.59 -15.04
CA ASP A 10 10.46 13.70 -14.84
C ASP A 10 11.78 14.45 -14.96
N VAL A 11 12.75 14.04 -14.17
CA VAL A 11 14.07 14.63 -14.12
C VAL A 11 15.11 13.59 -14.50
N SER A 12 16.04 13.99 -15.37
CA SER A 12 17.22 13.22 -15.71
C SER A 12 18.47 14.02 -15.32
N PHE A 13 19.40 13.39 -14.62
CA PHE A 13 20.70 13.97 -14.30
C PHE A 13 21.77 13.61 -15.33
N ILE A 14 21.37 12.91 -16.40
CA ILE A 14 22.25 12.46 -17.48
C ILE A 14 21.70 12.88 -18.87
N ASP A 15 20.81 13.88 -18.90
CA ASP A 15 20.19 14.42 -20.12
C ASP A 15 19.50 13.33 -20.98
N ASP A 16 18.96 12.28 -20.36
CA ASP A 16 18.33 11.12 -20.99
C ASP A 16 19.22 10.37 -22.00
N LYS A 17 20.56 10.54 -21.88
CA LYS A 17 21.50 9.84 -22.73
C LYS A 17 21.36 8.32 -22.64
N THR A 18 21.39 7.67 -23.78
CA THR A 18 21.38 6.22 -23.91
C THR A 18 22.80 5.67 -24.01
N LEU A 19 22.95 4.33 -23.89
CA LEU A 19 24.22 3.67 -24.12
C LEU A 19 24.74 3.93 -25.54
N ASP A 20 23.84 3.95 -26.52
CA ASP A 20 24.20 4.15 -27.93
C ASP A 20 24.75 5.59 -28.13
N ASP A 21 24.14 6.60 -27.49
CA ASP A 21 24.65 7.98 -27.55
C ASP A 21 26.07 8.08 -26.98
N VAL A 22 26.32 7.46 -25.83
CA VAL A 22 27.65 7.44 -25.22
C VAL A 22 28.66 6.71 -26.11
N GLN A 23 28.27 5.62 -26.77
CA GLN A 23 29.11 4.90 -27.71
C GLN A 23 29.46 5.75 -28.92
N GLU A 24 28.47 6.42 -29.52
CA GLU A 24 28.67 7.28 -30.68
C GLU A 24 29.56 8.49 -30.35
N GLU A 25 29.33 9.14 -29.22
CA GLU A 25 30.17 10.25 -28.75
C GLU A 25 31.64 9.81 -28.55
N MET A 26 31.86 8.69 -27.87
CA MET A 26 33.22 8.18 -27.62
C MET A 26 33.98 7.81 -28.90
N LEU A 27 33.26 7.25 -29.89
CA LEU A 27 33.84 6.94 -31.20
C LEU A 27 34.18 8.21 -31.97
N ALA A 28 33.29 9.21 -31.98
CA ALA A 28 33.50 10.49 -32.63
C ALA A 28 34.67 11.24 -32.01
N ASP A 29 34.73 11.36 -30.69
CA ASP A 29 35.83 12.01 -29.96
C ASP A 29 37.16 11.35 -30.22
N TYR A 30 37.22 10.02 -30.28
CA TYR A 30 38.42 9.27 -30.59
C TYR A 30 38.90 9.54 -32.01
N GLN A 31 37.98 9.53 -33.00
CA GLN A 31 38.30 9.79 -34.40
C GLN A 31 38.80 11.23 -34.60
N GLU A 32 38.11 12.23 -34.00
CA GLU A 32 38.52 13.63 -34.05
C GLU A 32 39.89 13.82 -33.43
N LYS A 33 40.14 13.26 -32.24
CA LYS A 33 41.43 13.36 -31.57
C LYS A 33 42.56 12.68 -32.32
N TYR A 34 42.27 11.56 -32.96
CA TYR A 34 43.26 10.87 -33.82
C TYR A 34 43.66 11.73 -35.03
N GLU A 35 42.68 12.38 -35.67
CA GLU A 35 42.93 13.27 -36.81
C GLU A 35 43.73 14.51 -36.39
N GLU A 36 43.37 15.11 -35.26
CA GLU A 36 44.11 16.27 -34.69
C GLU A 36 45.59 15.96 -34.45
N ILE A 37 45.88 14.77 -33.88
CA ILE A 37 47.26 14.41 -33.51
C ILE A 37 48.08 13.93 -34.72
N THR A 38 47.46 13.15 -35.62
CA THR A 38 48.21 12.46 -36.72
C THR A 38 48.09 13.17 -38.05
N GLY A 39 47.16 14.09 -38.21
CA GLY A 39 46.83 14.73 -39.49
C GLY A 39 46.18 13.77 -40.50
N LYS A 40 45.70 12.60 -40.04
CA LYS A 40 45.08 11.56 -40.90
C LYS A 40 43.68 11.23 -40.40
N SER A 41 42.75 11.20 -41.32
CA SER A 41 41.38 10.75 -41.03
C SER A 41 41.38 9.22 -40.70
N LEU A 42 40.65 8.84 -39.67
CA LEU A 42 40.45 7.50 -39.19
C LEU A 42 38.97 7.16 -39.29
N VAL A 43 38.64 6.04 -39.96
CA VAL A 43 37.29 5.49 -39.98
C VAL A 43 37.31 4.15 -39.23
N LEU A 44 36.70 4.15 -38.05
CA LEU A 44 36.57 2.93 -37.25
C LEU A 44 35.35 2.12 -37.70
N ARG A 45 35.57 0.82 -37.90
CA ARG A 45 34.49 -0.14 -38.13
C ARG A 45 34.07 -0.79 -36.82
N ARG A 46 32.86 -1.31 -36.79
CA ARG A 46 32.26 -1.88 -35.56
C ARG A 46 33.09 -3.00 -34.93
N ALA A 47 33.85 -3.79 -35.76
CA ALA A 47 34.63 -4.90 -35.30
C ALA A 47 36.14 -4.60 -35.11
N ASP A 48 36.53 -3.32 -35.28
CA ASP A 48 37.93 -2.94 -35.07
C ASP A 48 38.28 -3.01 -33.57
N PRO A 49 39.52 -3.46 -33.24
CA PRO A 49 39.90 -3.61 -31.81
C PRO A 49 39.74 -2.35 -31.00
N GLU A 50 39.96 -1.17 -31.58
CA GLU A 50 39.77 0.12 -30.95
C GLU A 50 38.29 0.38 -30.65
N SER A 51 37.38 0.09 -31.60
CA SER A 51 35.95 0.19 -31.40
C SER A 51 35.46 -0.72 -30.29
N LEU A 52 35.93 -1.96 -30.24
CA LEU A 52 35.55 -2.90 -29.19
C LEU A 52 36.02 -2.48 -27.80
N LYS A 53 37.19 -1.82 -27.69
CA LYS A 53 37.68 -1.25 -26.42
C LYS A 53 36.79 -0.06 -25.99
N LEU A 54 36.44 0.82 -26.91
CA LEU A 54 35.56 1.97 -26.64
C LEU A 54 34.15 1.50 -26.25
N TYR A 55 33.58 0.49 -26.90
CA TYR A 55 32.31 -0.11 -26.50
C TYR A 55 32.37 -0.70 -25.10
N ALA A 56 33.43 -1.43 -24.75
CA ALA A 56 33.58 -1.96 -23.40
C ALA A 56 33.70 -0.83 -22.35
N ALA A 57 34.42 0.24 -22.68
CA ALA A 57 34.55 1.40 -21.80
C ALA A 57 33.20 2.18 -21.66
N SER A 58 32.49 2.38 -22.78
CA SER A 58 31.20 3.09 -22.76
C SER A 58 30.16 2.41 -21.88
N VAL A 59 30.13 1.09 -21.83
CA VAL A 59 29.26 0.34 -20.93
C VAL A 59 29.53 0.70 -19.46
N GLN A 60 30.81 0.77 -19.07
CA GLN A 60 31.18 1.13 -17.69
C GLN A 60 30.88 2.61 -17.38
N ILE A 61 31.11 3.49 -18.34
CA ILE A 61 30.77 4.93 -18.22
C ILE A 61 29.26 5.08 -18.08
N TYR A 62 28.49 4.40 -18.92
CA TYR A 62 27.04 4.47 -18.86
C TYR A 62 26.48 3.92 -17.54
N HIS A 63 27.05 2.84 -17.00
CA HIS A 63 26.69 2.36 -15.67
C HIS A 63 26.98 3.42 -14.59
N MET A 64 28.13 4.11 -14.66
CA MET A 64 28.42 5.21 -13.73
C MET A 64 27.43 6.37 -13.90
N MET A 65 27.04 6.71 -15.13
CA MET A 65 26.00 7.73 -15.39
C MET A 65 24.66 7.33 -14.78
N LEU A 66 24.23 6.07 -14.95
CA LEU A 66 23.01 5.56 -14.32
C LEU A 66 23.08 5.66 -12.78
N HIS A 67 24.23 5.36 -12.17
CA HIS A 67 24.39 5.54 -10.73
C HIS A 67 24.31 7.01 -10.30
N ILE A 68 24.82 7.95 -11.12
CA ILE A 68 24.68 9.38 -10.87
C ILE A 68 23.21 9.79 -10.95
N ASP A 69 22.49 9.33 -11.99
CA ASP A 69 21.07 9.64 -12.16
C ASP A 69 20.22 9.13 -10.97
N VAL A 70 20.43 7.87 -10.59
CA VAL A 70 19.75 7.28 -9.41
C VAL A 70 20.12 8.06 -8.15
N SER A 71 21.42 8.36 -7.93
CA SER A 71 21.85 9.09 -6.74
C SER A 71 21.23 10.48 -6.64
N GLY A 72 21.16 11.21 -7.77
CA GLY A 72 20.51 12.52 -7.79
C GLY A 72 18.99 12.43 -7.57
N LYS A 73 18.33 11.40 -8.11
CA LYS A 73 16.91 11.16 -7.94
C LYS A 73 16.53 10.81 -6.50
N MET A 74 17.43 10.17 -5.74
CA MET A 74 17.18 9.81 -4.34
C MET A 74 17.04 11.03 -3.40
N ASP A 75 17.48 12.21 -3.81
CA ASP A 75 17.24 13.46 -3.09
C ASP A 75 15.86 14.10 -3.40
N LEU A 76 15.13 13.54 -4.34
CA LEU A 76 13.82 14.02 -4.77
C LEU A 76 12.71 13.11 -4.26
N LEU A 77 11.74 13.67 -3.55
CA LEU A 77 10.65 12.92 -2.92
C LEU A 77 9.85 12.03 -3.90
N LYS A 78 9.77 12.43 -5.19
CA LYS A 78 9.11 11.65 -6.25
C LYS A 78 9.75 10.29 -6.50
N TYR A 79 11.07 10.17 -6.31
CA TYR A 79 11.85 8.99 -6.71
C TYR A 79 12.51 8.27 -5.54
N ALA A 80 12.59 8.92 -4.37
CA ALA A 80 13.22 8.34 -3.20
C ALA A 80 12.47 7.12 -2.68
N TYR A 81 13.19 6.10 -2.24
CA TYR A 81 12.64 4.88 -1.65
C TYR A 81 13.53 4.37 -0.51
N GLY A 82 12.97 3.49 0.33
CA GLY A 82 13.68 2.84 1.43
C GLY A 82 14.42 3.83 2.32
N GLY A 83 15.67 3.54 2.66
CA GLY A 83 16.49 4.36 3.55
C GLY A 83 16.76 5.80 3.06
N PHE A 84 16.70 6.06 1.75
CA PHE A 84 16.80 7.43 1.22
C PHE A 84 15.55 8.23 1.60
N LEU A 85 14.38 7.62 1.43
CA LEU A 85 13.11 8.22 1.81
C LEU A 85 13.04 8.45 3.33
N ASP A 86 13.55 7.51 4.14
CA ASP A 86 13.61 7.64 5.59
C ASP A 86 14.46 8.87 6.02
N ASN A 87 15.56 9.13 5.31
CA ASN A 87 16.37 10.33 5.54
C ASN A 87 15.63 11.63 5.17
N LEU A 88 14.89 11.64 4.04
CA LEU A 88 14.06 12.78 3.68
C LEU A 88 12.95 13.02 4.72
N GLY A 89 12.34 11.93 5.25
CA GLY A 89 11.37 11.99 6.35
C GLY A 89 11.97 12.61 7.61
N ALA A 90 13.17 12.19 7.98
CA ALA A 90 13.88 12.73 9.15
C ALA A 90 14.10 14.25 9.07
N LEU A 91 14.38 14.80 7.88
CA LEU A 91 14.50 16.25 7.66
C LEU A 91 13.18 17.01 7.93
N ARG A 92 12.04 16.31 7.84
CA ARG A 92 10.71 16.87 8.13
C ARG A 92 10.19 16.47 9.52
N GLY A 93 11.00 15.77 10.31
CA GLY A 93 10.61 15.28 11.64
C GLY A 93 9.62 14.12 11.61
N VAL A 94 9.52 13.42 10.48
CA VAL A 94 8.61 12.27 10.28
C VAL A 94 9.44 10.99 10.22
N LYS A 95 8.95 9.94 10.91
CA LYS A 95 9.53 8.60 10.85
C LYS A 95 8.51 7.64 10.24
N ARG A 96 9.01 6.63 9.53
CA ARG A 96 8.19 5.53 9.02
C ARG A 96 7.50 4.82 10.18
N LYS A 97 6.24 4.45 9.99
CA LYS A 97 5.53 3.62 10.96
C LYS A 97 6.06 2.19 10.88
N GLU A 98 6.39 1.65 12.03
CA GLU A 98 6.78 0.24 12.16
C GLU A 98 5.57 -0.67 11.96
N ALA A 99 5.82 -1.94 11.66
CA ALA A 99 4.78 -2.95 11.67
C ALA A 99 4.18 -3.07 13.08
N ALA A 100 2.91 -3.39 13.13
CA ALA A 100 2.18 -3.58 14.38
C ALA A 100 1.47 -4.94 14.37
N PRO A 101 1.41 -5.66 15.49
CA PRO A 101 0.74 -6.94 15.57
C PRO A 101 -0.78 -6.79 15.66
N ALA A 102 -1.51 -7.82 15.19
CA ALA A 102 -2.94 -7.91 15.39
C ALA A 102 -3.30 -8.24 16.84
N THR A 103 -4.42 -7.71 17.31
CA THR A 103 -4.96 -7.97 18.64
C THR A 103 -6.33 -8.64 18.57
N VAL A 104 -6.67 -9.42 19.61
CA VAL A 104 -7.93 -10.13 19.69
C VAL A 104 -8.28 -10.41 21.15
N LYS A 105 -9.56 -10.59 21.44
CA LYS A 105 -10.00 -11.04 22.75
C LYS A 105 -10.28 -12.54 22.73
N VAL A 106 -9.60 -13.29 23.61
CA VAL A 106 -9.73 -14.75 23.75
C VAL A 106 -10.44 -15.09 25.05
N ARG A 107 -11.43 -15.95 24.97
CA ARG A 107 -12.16 -16.52 26.10
C ARG A 107 -11.52 -17.84 26.52
N PHE A 108 -11.01 -17.91 27.73
CA PHE A 108 -10.56 -19.14 28.38
C PHE A 108 -11.70 -19.71 29.20
N THR A 109 -12.09 -20.95 28.94
CA THR A 109 -13.25 -21.62 29.58
C THR A 109 -12.78 -22.82 30.35
N LEU A 110 -13.28 -22.96 31.57
CA LEU A 110 -13.02 -24.14 32.43
C LEU A 110 -13.99 -25.27 32.12
N SER A 111 -13.55 -26.50 32.25
CA SER A 111 -14.43 -27.71 32.16
C SER A 111 -15.56 -27.72 33.19
N ALA A 112 -15.36 -27.13 34.36
CA ALA A 112 -16.34 -26.93 35.43
C ALA A 112 -15.89 -25.80 36.36
N ALA A 113 -16.85 -25.19 37.07
CA ALA A 113 -16.55 -24.19 38.09
C ALA A 113 -15.65 -24.79 39.21
N GLN A 114 -14.58 -24.06 39.55
CA GLN A 114 -13.59 -24.52 40.52
C GLN A 114 -13.82 -23.88 41.89
N PRO A 115 -13.46 -24.60 42.98
CA PRO A 115 -13.53 -24.07 44.34
C PRO A 115 -12.37 -23.11 44.71
N SER A 116 -11.41 -22.93 43.79
CA SER A 116 -10.26 -22.02 43.90
C SER A 116 -10.15 -21.19 42.64
N VAL A 117 -9.47 -20.06 42.74
CA VAL A 117 -9.13 -19.20 41.61
C VAL A 117 -8.25 -19.97 40.63
N VAL A 118 -8.52 -19.84 39.33
CA VAL A 118 -7.67 -20.36 38.24
C VAL A 118 -7.04 -19.18 37.53
N THR A 119 -5.73 -19.13 37.51
CA THR A 119 -4.96 -18.04 36.89
C THR A 119 -4.61 -18.39 35.45
N ILE A 120 -4.87 -17.48 34.56
CA ILE A 120 -4.36 -17.48 33.18
C ILE A 120 -3.13 -16.55 33.17
N PRO A 121 -1.93 -17.08 32.98
CA PRO A 121 -0.71 -16.26 32.97
C PRO A 121 -0.66 -15.35 31.73
N GLU A 122 0.07 -14.24 31.85
CA GLU A 122 0.59 -13.48 30.73
C GLU A 122 1.47 -14.36 29.84
N GLU A 123 1.60 -14.06 28.55
CA GLU A 123 2.37 -14.84 27.55
C GLU A 123 1.83 -16.26 27.30
N THR A 124 0.60 -16.58 27.73
CA THR A 124 -0.05 -17.84 27.39
C THR A 124 -0.42 -17.85 25.92
N ARG A 125 0.08 -18.82 25.16
CA ARG A 125 -0.09 -18.88 23.72
C ARG A 125 -1.35 -19.64 23.32
N VAL A 126 -2.05 -19.04 22.35
CA VAL A 126 -3.17 -19.66 21.63
C VAL A 126 -2.91 -19.54 20.11
N SER A 127 -3.44 -20.45 19.32
CA SER A 127 -3.19 -20.51 17.88
C SER A 127 -4.47 -20.76 17.10
N ASP A 128 -4.47 -20.38 15.82
CA ASP A 128 -5.47 -20.77 14.84
C ASP A 128 -5.36 -22.24 14.39
N GLY A 129 -4.30 -22.93 14.87
CA GLY A 129 -4.00 -24.32 14.51
C GLY A 129 -3.05 -24.46 13.31
N ASP A 130 -2.55 -23.37 12.76
CA ASP A 130 -1.58 -23.34 11.66
C ASP A 130 -0.30 -22.58 12.09
N VAL A 131 -0.04 -21.39 11.59
CA VAL A 131 1.24 -20.67 11.77
C VAL A 131 1.12 -19.46 12.69
N LEU A 132 -0.09 -18.99 12.99
CA LEU A 132 -0.29 -17.79 13.78
C LEU A 132 -0.46 -18.10 15.27
N TYR A 133 0.32 -17.40 16.08
CA TYR A 133 0.29 -17.51 17.53
C TYR A 133 -0.07 -16.16 18.15
N PHE A 134 -0.99 -16.19 19.10
CA PHE A 134 -1.37 -15.04 19.92
C PHE A 134 -1.00 -15.35 21.37
N GLU A 135 -0.53 -14.35 22.08
CA GLU A 135 -0.17 -14.46 23.51
C GLU A 135 -1.02 -13.50 24.33
N THR A 136 -1.33 -13.90 25.54
CA THR A 136 -2.09 -13.07 26.49
C THR A 136 -1.25 -11.87 26.94
N ASP A 137 -1.83 -10.67 26.85
CA ASP A 137 -1.17 -9.40 27.18
C ASP A 137 -1.03 -9.16 28.70
N GLU A 138 -1.80 -9.88 29.49
CA GLU A 138 -1.85 -9.71 30.94
C GLU A 138 -2.29 -10.99 31.64
N THR A 139 -1.85 -11.15 32.91
CA THR A 139 -2.36 -12.21 33.77
C THR A 139 -3.79 -11.91 34.21
N ARG A 140 -4.71 -12.86 33.98
CA ARG A 140 -6.11 -12.78 34.44
C ARG A 140 -6.49 -13.97 35.28
N GLU A 141 -7.48 -13.78 36.14
CA GLU A 141 -7.99 -14.81 37.05
C GLU A 141 -9.46 -15.12 36.78
N ILE A 142 -9.80 -16.41 36.75
CA ILE A 142 -11.17 -16.88 36.77
C ILE A 142 -11.59 -17.01 38.21
N ALA A 143 -12.54 -16.22 38.67
CA ALA A 143 -12.98 -16.18 40.05
C ALA A 143 -13.67 -17.48 40.50
N ILE A 144 -13.71 -17.72 41.80
CA ILE A 144 -14.37 -18.90 42.38
C ILE A 144 -15.85 -18.92 41.94
N GLY A 145 -16.25 -20.03 41.35
CA GLY A 145 -17.63 -20.23 40.88
C GLY A 145 -17.91 -19.72 39.46
N GLU A 146 -16.99 -18.99 38.84
CA GLU A 146 -17.05 -18.62 37.41
C GLU A 146 -16.43 -19.72 36.54
N THR A 147 -16.77 -19.72 35.29
CA THR A 147 -16.35 -20.76 34.32
C THR A 147 -15.54 -20.23 33.17
N TYR A 148 -15.38 -18.91 33.01
CA TYR A 148 -14.60 -18.32 31.94
C TYR A 148 -14.02 -16.94 32.31
N VAL A 149 -13.02 -16.51 31.58
CA VAL A 149 -12.50 -15.14 31.57
C VAL A 149 -12.12 -14.74 30.15
N ASP A 150 -12.34 -13.49 29.79
CA ASP A 150 -11.89 -12.90 28.53
C ASP A 150 -10.57 -12.16 28.76
N VAL A 151 -9.55 -12.50 27.96
CA VAL A 151 -8.20 -11.94 28.05
C VAL A 151 -7.84 -11.30 26.71
N PRO A 152 -7.31 -10.07 26.67
CA PRO A 152 -6.73 -9.51 25.47
C PRO A 152 -5.47 -10.29 25.10
N CYS A 153 -5.31 -10.54 23.80
CA CYS A 153 -4.17 -11.28 23.26
C CYS A 153 -3.63 -10.54 22.02
N THR A 154 -2.31 -10.55 21.88
CA THR A 154 -1.57 -9.93 20.78
C THR A 154 -0.89 -11.01 19.94
N CYS A 155 -0.91 -10.85 18.62
CA CYS A 155 -0.23 -11.74 17.70
C CYS A 155 1.30 -11.65 17.90
N GLN A 156 2.00 -12.76 17.90
CA GLN A 156 3.47 -12.78 17.98
C GLN A 156 4.15 -12.35 16.67
N THR A 157 3.40 -12.38 15.56
CA THR A 157 3.88 -11.92 14.27
C THR A 157 3.31 -10.53 14.01
N ASP A 158 4.20 -9.56 13.75
CA ASP A 158 3.82 -8.23 13.32
C ASP A 158 3.29 -8.28 11.89
N GLY A 159 2.39 -7.34 11.54
CA GLY A 159 1.82 -7.23 10.21
C GLY A 159 0.36 -7.58 10.13
N GLU A 160 -0.14 -7.54 8.90
CA GLU A 160 -1.56 -7.75 8.59
C GLU A 160 -2.00 -9.21 8.64
N GLU A 161 -1.06 -10.17 8.63
CA GLU A 161 -1.36 -11.60 8.57
C GLU A 161 -2.25 -12.09 9.73
N GLY A 162 -2.10 -11.46 10.91
CA GLY A 162 -2.91 -11.78 12.09
C GLY A 162 -4.33 -11.23 12.05
N ASN A 163 -4.70 -10.41 11.06
CA ASN A 163 -6.02 -9.80 10.96
C ASN A 163 -7.06 -10.76 10.36
N GLY A 164 -8.33 -10.48 10.64
CA GLY A 164 -9.46 -11.11 9.96
C GLY A 164 -9.83 -12.51 10.43
N LEU A 165 -9.18 -13.06 11.45
CA LEU A 165 -9.56 -14.33 12.03
C LEU A 165 -10.90 -14.17 12.77
N ILE A 166 -11.96 -14.75 12.21
CA ILE A 166 -13.31 -14.65 12.77
C ILE A 166 -13.43 -15.37 14.11
N ALA A 167 -14.44 -14.99 14.90
CA ALA A 167 -14.71 -15.63 16.19
C ALA A 167 -14.78 -17.16 16.06
N GLY A 168 -14.00 -17.86 16.90
CA GLY A 168 -13.89 -19.32 16.89
C GLY A 168 -12.73 -19.88 16.06
N GLN A 169 -12.01 -19.09 15.27
CA GLN A 169 -10.86 -19.59 14.49
C GLN A 169 -9.60 -19.77 15.34
N ILE A 170 -9.34 -18.88 16.29
CA ILE A 170 -8.27 -19.07 17.25
C ILE A 170 -8.83 -19.96 18.35
N SER A 171 -8.52 -21.25 18.32
CA SER A 171 -9.15 -22.24 19.21
C SER A 171 -8.19 -23.26 19.79
N THR A 172 -6.91 -23.20 19.46
CA THR A 172 -5.89 -24.14 19.93
C THR A 172 -5.12 -23.52 21.10
N LEU A 173 -5.26 -24.10 22.29
CA LEU A 173 -4.45 -23.74 23.45
C LEU A 173 -3.07 -24.42 23.34
N VAL A 174 -2.04 -23.63 23.09
CA VAL A 174 -0.66 -24.14 22.89
C VAL A 174 0.00 -24.49 24.23
N ASP A 175 -0.22 -23.65 25.25
CA ASP A 175 0.31 -23.85 26.60
C ASP A 175 -0.82 -24.33 27.52
N PRO A 176 -0.93 -25.66 27.78
CA PRO A 176 -2.02 -26.20 28.57
C PRO A 176 -2.02 -25.68 30.02
N ILE A 177 -3.17 -25.18 30.47
CA ILE A 177 -3.38 -24.69 31.82
C ILE A 177 -4.33 -25.65 32.54
N ALA A 178 -4.01 -25.98 33.82
CA ALA A 178 -4.85 -26.88 34.59
C ALA A 178 -6.30 -26.36 34.70
N TYR A 179 -7.26 -27.24 34.48
CA TYR A 179 -8.72 -27.00 34.49
C TYR A 179 -9.25 -26.16 33.33
N VAL A 180 -8.44 -25.57 32.44
CA VAL A 180 -8.88 -24.91 31.22
C VAL A 180 -9.15 -25.96 30.17
N ASP A 181 -10.38 -25.95 29.63
CA ASP A 181 -10.89 -26.91 28.65
C ASP A 181 -10.72 -26.35 27.23
N SER A 182 -10.94 -25.05 27.05
CA SER A 182 -10.87 -24.39 25.75
C SER A 182 -10.45 -22.93 25.87
N ALA A 183 -9.79 -22.45 24.80
CA ALA A 183 -9.49 -21.04 24.59
C ALA A 183 -9.94 -20.66 23.19
N VAL A 184 -10.86 -19.69 23.05
CA VAL A 184 -11.48 -19.36 21.75
C VAL A 184 -11.64 -17.84 21.64
N ASN A 185 -11.28 -17.26 20.48
CA ASN A 185 -11.50 -15.84 20.26
C ASN A 185 -13.00 -15.51 20.12
N THR A 186 -13.40 -14.43 20.76
CA THR A 186 -14.80 -13.98 20.82
C THR A 186 -15.14 -12.90 19.77
N GLU A 187 -14.13 -12.30 19.17
CA GLU A 187 -14.26 -11.24 18.17
C GLU A 187 -13.25 -11.48 17.04
N VAL A 188 -13.42 -10.74 15.95
CA VAL A 188 -12.49 -10.79 14.81
C VAL A 188 -11.18 -10.13 15.22
N SER A 189 -10.04 -10.78 14.90
CA SER A 189 -8.72 -10.18 15.11
C SER A 189 -8.51 -8.97 14.20
N ALA A 190 -7.92 -7.91 14.73
CA ALA A 190 -7.69 -6.66 14.00
C ALA A 190 -6.55 -5.85 14.61
N GLY A 191 -6.10 -4.81 13.90
CA GLY A 191 -5.09 -3.86 14.38
C GLY A 191 -3.67 -4.19 13.91
N GLY A 192 -3.46 -5.35 13.29
CA GLY A 192 -2.19 -5.64 12.63
C GLY A 192 -1.97 -4.74 11.43
N ALA A 193 -0.76 -4.25 11.28
CA ALA A 193 -0.36 -3.41 10.15
C ALA A 193 1.08 -3.74 9.74
N ASP A 194 1.31 -3.84 8.46
CA ASP A 194 2.67 -3.96 7.92
C ASP A 194 3.44 -2.65 8.10
N ILE A 195 4.75 -2.72 7.93
CA ILE A 195 5.58 -1.52 7.87
C ILE A 195 5.05 -0.58 6.80
N GLU A 196 4.97 0.71 7.11
CA GLU A 196 4.43 1.72 6.21
C GLU A 196 5.12 1.69 4.84
N SER A 197 4.32 1.63 3.78
CA SER A 197 4.81 1.61 2.41
C SER A 197 5.58 2.89 2.06
N ASP A 198 6.48 2.82 1.07
CA ASP A 198 7.17 4.02 0.57
C ASP A 198 6.17 5.06 0.04
N GLU A 199 5.07 4.62 -0.55
CA GLU A 199 4.04 5.50 -1.10
C GLU A 199 3.29 6.27 0.01
N ASP A 200 2.82 5.59 1.06
CA ASP A 200 2.12 6.23 2.18
C ASP A 200 3.07 7.13 2.98
N PHE A 201 4.33 6.71 3.13
CA PHE A 201 5.34 7.51 3.80
C PHE A 201 5.69 8.77 3.02
N THR A 202 5.81 8.69 1.69
CA THR A 202 5.99 9.84 0.79
C THR A 202 4.88 10.86 0.97
N ASP A 203 3.61 10.39 1.00
CA ASP A 203 2.45 11.25 1.24
C ASP A 203 2.52 11.95 2.58
N ARG A 204 2.92 11.24 3.65
CA ARG A 204 3.09 11.86 4.98
C ARG A 204 4.23 12.87 5.04
N ILE A 205 5.35 12.59 4.38
CA ILE A 205 6.48 13.54 4.28
C ILE A 205 6.04 14.82 3.56
N TYR A 206 5.27 14.68 2.47
CA TYR A 206 4.74 15.83 1.72
C TYR A 206 3.78 16.66 2.58
N LEU A 207 2.90 16.01 3.33
CA LEU A 207 1.91 16.66 4.19
C LEU A 207 2.48 17.21 5.51
N ALA A 208 3.67 16.76 5.93
CA ALA A 208 4.25 17.11 7.22
C ALA A 208 4.31 18.63 7.51
N PRO A 209 4.68 19.51 6.54
CA PRO A 209 4.64 20.95 6.78
C PRO A 209 3.24 21.49 7.15
N SER A 210 2.18 20.86 6.67
CA SER A 210 0.80 21.24 7.01
C SER A 210 0.44 20.94 8.46
N GLY A 211 1.08 19.92 9.05
CA GLY A 211 0.91 19.56 10.46
C GLY A 211 1.37 20.60 11.47
N TYR A 212 2.21 21.57 11.05
CA TYR A 212 2.59 22.70 11.90
C TYR A 212 1.49 23.77 12.05
N SER A 213 0.47 23.70 11.21
CA SER A 213 -0.63 24.65 11.22
C SER A 213 -1.75 24.18 12.14
N VAL A 214 -2.01 24.90 13.21
CA VAL A 214 -3.16 24.72 14.11
C VAL A 214 -4.40 25.53 13.66
N ALA A 215 -4.36 26.12 12.46
CA ALA A 215 -5.47 26.89 11.92
C ALA A 215 -6.53 26.04 11.17
N GLY A 216 -6.39 24.71 11.15
CA GLY A 216 -7.36 23.76 10.57
C GLY A 216 -7.42 23.68 9.05
N PRO A 217 -6.34 23.85 8.27
CA PRO A 217 -6.39 23.59 6.83
C PRO A 217 -6.66 22.10 6.58
N ARG A 218 -7.27 21.79 5.43
CA ARG A 218 -7.58 20.39 5.03
C ARG A 218 -6.39 19.46 5.15
N ASP A 219 -5.22 19.91 4.70
CA ASP A 219 -4.01 19.09 4.68
C ASP A 219 -3.44 18.85 6.09
N ALA A 220 -3.67 19.75 7.05
CA ALA A 220 -3.35 19.47 8.45
C ALA A 220 -4.19 18.31 8.99
N TYR A 221 -5.50 18.32 8.76
CA TYR A 221 -6.36 17.20 9.15
C TYR A 221 -6.00 15.89 8.45
N LYS A 222 -5.66 15.94 7.13
CA LYS A 222 -5.15 14.76 6.42
C LYS A 222 -3.86 14.24 7.06
N TYR A 223 -2.90 15.14 7.33
CA TYR A 223 -1.63 14.78 7.96
C TYR A 223 -1.86 14.14 9.33
N HIS A 224 -2.61 14.75 10.21
CA HIS A 224 -2.86 14.23 11.56
C HIS A 224 -3.62 12.90 11.51
N THR A 225 -4.57 12.76 10.58
CA THR A 225 -5.28 11.48 10.37
C THR A 225 -4.31 10.39 9.92
N LYS A 226 -3.53 10.63 8.86
CA LYS A 226 -2.52 9.67 8.37
C LYS A 226 -1.42 9.39 9.40
N SER A 227 -1.14 10.32 10.31
CA SER A 227 -0.14 10.17 11.37
C SER A 227 -0.63 9.39 12.58
N PHE A 228 -1.91 9.02 12.63
CA PHE A 228 -2.44 8.17 13.69
C PHE A 228 -1.71 6.81 13.71
N MET A 229 -1.18 6.44 14.90
CA MET A 229 -0.21 5.33 14.99
C MET A 229 -0.87 3.95 15.05
N ASP A 230 -2.11 3.85 15.57
CA ASP A 230 -2.76 2.56 15.81
C ASP A 230 -3.44 1.98 14.56
N ALA A 231 -3.23 2.55 13.38
CA ALA A 231 -3.79 2.05 12.13
C ALA A 231 -3.00 2.50 10.91
N ALA A 232 -2.91 1.62 9.91
CA ALA A 232 -2.44 1.95 8.58
C ALA A 232 -3.57 2.65 7.81
N ILE A 233 -3.51 3.98 7.69
CA ILE A 233 -4.52 4.79 7.00
C ILE A 233 -4.01 5.13 5.60
N GLY A 234 -4.73 4.66 4.58
CA GLY A 234 -4.41 4.87 3.17
C GLY A 234 -4.90 6.23 2.68
N ASP A 235 -6.18 6.34 2.33
CA ASP A 235 -6.75 7.57 1.78
C ASP A 235 -7.60 8.32 2.80
N VAL A 236 -7.54 9.66 2.75
CA VAL A 236 -8.24 10.56 3.67
C VAL A 236 -8.88 11.70 2.90
N GLU A 237 -10.18 11.84 3.04
CA GLU A 237 -10.93 12.99 2.56
C GLU A 237 -11.40 13.88 3.71
N VAL A 238 -11.19 15.17 3.56
CA VAL A 238 -11.61 16.19 4.52
C VAL A 238 -12.55 17.18 3.83
N THR A 239 -13.78 17.28 4.32
CA THR A 239 -14.81 18.17 3.79
C THR A 239 -15.34 19.10 4.89
N SER A 240 -15.96 20.19 4.49
CA SER A 240 -16.66 21.09 5.40
C SER A 240 -18.09 21.27 4.86
N PRO A 241 -19.03 20.44 5.30
CA PRO A 241 -20.41 20.48 4.81
C PRO A 241 -21.12 21.78 5.24
N GLU A 242 -20.84 22.29 6.43
CA GLU A 242 -21.38 23.57 6.96
C GLU A 242 -20.23 24.37 7.60
N PRO A 243 -20.46 25.70 7.83
CA PRO A 243 -19.47 26.52 8.52
C PRO A 243 -19.16 25.98 9.93
N CYS A 244 -17.89 25.92 10.26
CA CYS A 244 -17.34 25.34 11.50
C CYS A 244 -17.56 23.83 11.66
N GLU A 245 -18.06 23.13 10.67
CA GLU A 245 -18.12 21.67 10.64
C GLU A 245 -17.03 21.10 9.74
N VAL A 246 -16.29 20.13 10.27
CA VAL A 246 -15.25 19.40 9.53
C VAL A 246 -15.56 17.92 9.62
N GLU A 247 -15.75 17.31 8.46
CA GLU A 247 -15.96 15.88 8.32
C GLU A 247 -14.72 15.24 7.72
N VAL A 248 -14.18 14.24 8.42
CA VAL A 248 -13.04 13.45 7.98
C VAL A 248 -13.53 12.03 7.67
N ARG A 249 -13.27 11.56 6.46
CA ARG A 249 -13.51 10.17 6.06
C ARG A 249 -12.19 9.54 5.62
N PHE A 250 -11.98 8.28 5.97
CA PHE A 250 -10.74 7.61 5.59
C PHE A 250 -10.95 6.14 5.27
N LEU A 251 -10.03 5.58 4.50
CA LEU A 251 -9.87 4.16 4.22
C LEU A 251 -8.59 3.66 4.88
N LEU A 252 -8.55 2.38 5.22
CA LEU A 252 -7.31 1.72 5.59
C LEU A 252 -6.43 1.50 4.35
N SER A 253 -5.14 1.21 4.53
CA SER A 253 -4.19 1.01 3.43
C SER A 253 -4.56 -0.18 2.54
N ASP A 254 -5.23 -1.18 3.08
CA ASP A 254 -5.80 -2.30 2.33
C ASP A 254 -7.09 -1.95 1.56
N GLY A 255 -7.53 -0.70 1.62
CA GLY A 255 -8.77 -0.21 1.04
C GLY A 255 -10.03 -0.59 1.83
N SER A 256 -9.93 -1.23 2.98
CA SER A 256 -11.08 -1.59 3.81
C SER A 256 -11.68 -0.38 4.53
N PHE A 257 -12.92 -0.53 5.00
CA PHE A 257 -13.58 0.49 5.80
C PHE A 257 -13.12 0.44 7.25
N PRO A 258 -12.86 1.61 7.89
CA PRO A 258 -12.58 1.66 9.31
C PRO A 258 -13.80 1.21 10.13
N SER A 259 -13.54 0.54 11.24
CA SER A 259 -14.58 0.23 12.23
C SER A 259 -15.05 1.50 12.95
N GLU A 260 -16.28 1.48 13.52
CA GLU A 260 -16.78 2.59 14.32
C GLU A 260 -15.88 2.91 15.53
N THR A 261 -15.28 1.87 16.11
CA THR A 261 -14.32 2.01 17.22
C THR A 261 -13.06 2.75 16.78
N LEU A 262 -12.52 2.43 15.61
CA LEU A 262 -11.36 3.09 15.05
C LEU A 262 -11.68 4.56 14.68
N CYS A 263 -12.85 4.83 14.10
CA CYS A 263 -13.30 6.20 13.84
C CYS A 263 -13.35 7.03 15.13
N LYS A 264 -13.83 6.45 16.25
CA LYS A 264 -13.84 7.12 17.56
C LYS A 264 -12.43 7.38 18.11
N LYS A 265 -11.49 6.46 17.93
CA LYS A 265 -10.09 6.66 18.33
C LYS A 265 -9.43 7.80 17.52
N VAL A 266 -9.61 7.78 16.21
CA VAL A 266 -9.09 8.85 15.32
C VAL A 266 -9.74 10.20 15.67
N LEU A 267 -11.05 10.24 15.94
CA LEU A 267 -11.73 11.46 16.41
C LEU A 267 -11.12 11.97 17.72
N GLY A 268 -10.83 11.08 18.67
CA GLY A 268 -10.17 11.44 19.92
C GLY A 268 -8.80 12.08 19.69
N HIS A 269 -8.01 11.51 18.78
CA HIS A 269 -6.70 12.06 18.40
C HIS A 269 -6.81 13.43 17.74
N LEU A 270 -7.73 13.60 16.78
CA LEU A 270 -7.94 14.87 16.09
C LEU A 270 -8.55 15.98 16.97
N ASN A 271 -9.23 15.61 18.06
CA ASN A 271 -9.79 16.54 19.03
C ASN A 271 -8.78 17.09 20.06
N ASP A 272 -7.49 16.70 19.96
CA ASP A 272 -6.45 17.28 20.81
C ASP A 272 -6.37 18.80 20.62
N ASP A 273 -6.23 19.53 21.74
CA ASP A 273 -6.19 20.99 21.75
C ASP A 273 -5.02 21.60 20.95
N ASN A 274 -3.98 20.79 20.69
CA ASN A 274 -2.84 21.21 19.86
C ASN A 274 -3.06 20.93 18.36
N ILE A 275 -4.12 20.22 17.98
CA ILE A 275 -4.45 19.84 16.60
C ILE A 275 -5.65 20.61 16.10
N ARG A 276 -6.73 20.62 16.86
CA ARG A 276 -8.01 21.17 16.45
C ARG A 276 -8.17 22.66 16.78
N PRO A 277 -8.55 23.53 15.81
CA PRO A 277 -9.04 24.86 16.09
C PRO A 277 -10.26 24.84 17.03
N LEU A 278 -10.33 25.79 17.93
CA LEU A 278 -11.44 25.89 18.92
C LEU A 278 -12.83 25.99 18.28
N THR A 279 -12.91 26.50 17.05
CA THR A 279 -14.17 26.71 16.32
C THR A 279 -14.68 25.47 15.61
N ASP A 280 -13.83 24.49 15.36
CA ASP A 280 -14.15 23.37 14.49
C ASP A 280 -14.90 22.27 15.25
N ARG A 281 -15.99 21.82 14.65
CA ARG A 281 -16.77 20.66 15.10
C ARG A 281 -16.38 19.49 14.21
N LEU A 282 -15.60 18.57 14.78
CA LEU A 282 -15.07 17.42 14.05
C LEU A 282 -16.03 16.24 14.07
N SER A 283 -16.18 15.58 12.93
CA SER A 283 -16.76 14.27 12.79
C SER A 283 -15.82 13.37 12.00
N VAL A 284 -15.69 12.11 12.42
CA VAL A 284 -14.87 11.11 11.72
C VAL A 284 -15.77 9.92 11.41
N LEU A 285 -15.87 9.60 10.12
CA LEU A 285 -16.82 8.61 9.62
C LEU A 285 -16.11 7.67 8.61
N ALA A 286 -16.64 6.46 8.46
CA ALA A 286 -16.29 5.62 7.32
C ALA A 286 -16.89 6.21 6.03
N PRO A 287 -16.22 6.04 4.87
CA PRO A 287 -16.83 6.36 3.58
C PRO A 287 -18.05 5.50 3.30
N THR A 288 -18.92 5.97 2.41
CA THR A 288 -20.09 5.20 1.96
C THR A 288 -19.71 4.41 0.71
N GLY A 289 -20.03 3.12 0.66
CA GLY A 289 -19.77 2.27 -0.51
C GLY A 289 -20.75 2.57 -1.65
N GLN A 290 -20.24 2.85 -2.87
CA GLN A 290 -21.00 2.88 -4.11
C GLN A 290 -20.72 1.60 -4.89
N GLY A 291 -21.69 0.69 -4.96
CA GLY A 291 -21.55 -0.60 -5.62
C GLY A 291 -21.50 -0.48 -7.13
N PHE A 292 -20.60 -1.21 -7.80
CA PHE A 292 -20.59 -1.38 -9.25
C PHE A 292 -20.22 -2.82 -9.63
N ASN A 293 -20.57 -3.21 -10.87
CA ASN A 293 -20.27 -4.54 -11.39
C ASN A 293 -19.20 -4.46 -12.46
N ILE A 294 -18.35 -5.49 -12.54
CA ILE A 294 -17.36 -5.66 -13.60
C ILE A 294 -17.78 -6.84 -14.47
N ARG A 295 -18.09 -6.56 -15.74
CA ARG A 295 -18.40 -7.60 -16.73
C ARG A 295 -17.79 -7.22 -18.06
N PHE A 296 -16.86 -8.04 -18.55
CA PHE A 296 -16.25 -7.84 -19.86
C PHE A 296 -15.79 -9.14 -20.49
N ALA A 297 -15.64 -9.11 -21.81
CA ALA A 297 -14.97 -10.13 -22.59
C ALA A 297 -13.69 -9.58 -23.19
N TYR A 298 -12.64 -10.39 -23.28
CA TYR A 298 -11.39 -10.01 -23.93
C TYR A 298 -10.93 -11.07 -24.93
N TYR A 299 -10.17 -10.61 -25.92
CA TYR A 299 -9.68 -11.42 -27.03
C TYR A 299 -8.17 -11.26 -27.11
N ILE A 300 -7.48 -12.31 -27.58
CA ILE A 300 -6.03 -12.32 -27.77
C ILE A 300 -5.74 -12.37 -29.27
N ASN A 301 -4.63 -11.76 -29.71
CA ASN A 301 -4.23 -11.83 -31.11
C ASN A 301 -3.81 -13.27 -31.45
N LYS A 302 -4.18 -13.75 -32.61
CA LYS A 302 -3.83 -15.09 -33.11
C LYS A 302 -2.31 -15.30 -33.21
N SER A 303 -1.55 -14.25 -33.47
CA SER A 303 -0.07 -14.29 -33.44
C SER A 303 0.50 -14.63 -32.06
N ASP A 304 -0.25 -14.42 -30.98
CA ASP A 304 0.19 -14.65 -29.61
C ASP A 304 -0.46 -15.89 -28.97
N ILE A 305 -0.99 -16.79 -29.78
CA ILE A 305 -1.67 -18.02 -29.31
C ILE A 305 -0.77 -18.87 -28.38
N ASP A 306 0.52 -18.91 -28.66
CA ASP A 306 1.50 -19.65 -27.84
C ASP A 306 1.68 -19.04 -26.43
N LYS A 307 1.34 -17.75 -26.27
CA LYS A 307 1.39 -17.01 -25.02
C LYS A 307 0.00 -16.89 -24.34
N ALA A 308 -1.04 -17.50 -24.92
CA ALA A 308 -2.41 -17.29 -24.47
C ALA A 308 -2.61 -17.52 -22.96
N VAL A 309 -2.01 -18.57 -22.39
CA VAL A 309 -2.10 -18.88 -20.94
C VAL A 309 -1.43 -17.79 -20.11
N SER A 310 -0.26 -17.32 -20.52
CA SER A 310 0.46 -16.24 -19.83
C SER A 310 -0.32 -14.93 -19.89
N ILE A 311 -0.91 -14.60 -21.05
CA ILE A 311 -1.75 -13.39 -21.22
C ILE A 311 -3.01 -13.49 -20.36
N GLN A 312 -3.66 -14.65 -20.28
CA GLN A 312 -4.83 -14.84 -19.40
C GLN A 312 -4.48 -14.60 -17.92
N SER A 313 -3.32 -15.10 -17.48
CA SER A 313 -2.82 -14.83 -16.13
C SER A 313 -2.51 -13.34 -15.91
N ALA A 314 -1.88 -12.69 -16.89
CA ALA A 314 -1.59 -11.25 -16.84
C ALA A 314 -2.86 -10.39 -16.80
N VAL A 315 -3.88 -10.76 -17.57
CA VAL A 315 -5.20 -10.09 -17.56
C VAL A 315 -5.89 -10.26 -16.21
N ALA A 316 -5.79 -11.44 -15.58
CA ALA A 316 -6.35 -11.66 -14.25
C ALA A 316 -5.63 -10.80 -13.19
N ALA A 317 -4.31 -10.70 -13.25
CA ALA A 317 -3.52 -9.84 -12.36
C ALA A 317 -3.86 -8.34 -12.58
N ALA A 318 -3.93 -7.88 -13.83
CA ALA A 318 -4.29 -6.51 -14.17
C ALA A 318 -5.73 -6.15 -13.73
N LEU A 319 -6.64 -7.12 -13.69
CA LEU A 319 -7.98 -6.90 -13.12
C LEU A 319 -7.92 -6.63 -11.62
N GLN A 320 -7.11 -7.36 -10.86
CA GLN A 320 -6.94 -7.12 -9.43
C GLN A 320 -6.30 -5.74 -9.20
N GLU A 321 -5.31 -5.37 -10.01
CA GLU A 321 -4.72 -4.04 -9.97
C GLU A 321 -5.76 -2.94 -10.25
N TYR A 322 -6.62 -3.11 -11.25
CA TYR A 322 -7.72 -2.16 -11.50
C TYR A 322 -8.69 -2.07 -10.32
N ILE A 323 -9.06 -3.20 -9.72
CA ILE A 323 -9.95 -3.23 -8.56
C ILE A 323 -9.31 -2.48 -7.39
N SER A 324 -8.07 -2.76 -7.07
CA SER A 324 -7.32 -2.07 -6.04
C SER A 324 -7.25 -0.56 -6.34
N TRP A 325 -6.81 -0.18 -7.53
CA TRP A 325 -6.76 1.22 -7.95
C TRP A 325 -8.12 1.93 -7.79
N GLN A 326 -9.22 1.29 -8.17
CA GLN A 326 -10.56 1.89 -8.13
C GLN A 326 -11.12 2.01 -6.71
N THR A 327 -10.82 1.05 -5.82
CA THR A 327 -11.45 0.91 -4.51
C THR A 327 -10.67 1.55 -3.36
N HIS A 328 -9.40 1.94 -3.56
CA HIS A 328 -8.54 2.50 -2.51
C HIS A 328 -8.54 4.03 -2.44
N THR A 329 -9.38 4.70 -3.21
CA THR A 329 -9.45 6.17 -3.22
C THR A 329 -10.90 6.64 -3.09
N ILE A 330 -11.14 7.53 -2.13
CA ILE A 330 -12.45 8.15 -1.91
C ILE A 330 -12.73 9.15 -3.05
N GLY A 331 -13.96 9.18 -3.55
CA GLY A 331 -14.38 10.11 -4.61
C GLY A 331 -13.82 9.81 -6.00
N ARG A 332 -13.15 8.67 -6.21
CA ARG A 332 -12.65 8.29 -7.54
C ARG A 332 -13.77 7.79 -8.43
N ASP A 333 -14.00 8.47 -9.54
CA ASP A 333 -15.01 8.09 -10.55
C ASP A 333 -14.74 6.68 -11.11
N ILE A 334 -15.80 5.92 -11.36
CA ILE A 334 -15.72 4.61 -11.98
C ILE A 334 -15.38 4.80 -13.47
N ASN A 335 -14.16 4.41 -13.86
CA ASN A 335 -13.65 4.70 -15.20
C ASN A 335 -13.34 3.42 -16.00
N PRO A 336 -14.22 3.02 -16.93
CA PRO A 336 -14.00 1.85 -17.80
C PRO A 336 -12.82 2.00 -18.76
N SER A 337 -12.41 3.24 -19.09
CA SER A 337 -11.26 3.46 -19.97
C SER A 337 -9.94 3.03 -19.33
N VAL A 338 -9.82 3.18 -18.02
CA VAL A 338 -8.65 2.68 -17.26
C VAL A 338 -8.63 1.16 -17.25
N LEU A 339 -9.79 0.51 -17.04
CA LEU A 339 -9.91 -0.94 -17.16
C LEU A 339 -9.45 -1.43 -18.54
N THR A 340 -9.93 -0.81 -19.62
CA THR A 340 -9.51 -1.15 -20.99
C THR A 340 -7.99 -0.99 -21.16
N LYS A 341 -7.42 0.14 -20.71
CA LYS A 341 -5.98 0.41 -20.79
C LYS A 341 -5.17 -0.70 -20.10
N MET A 342 -5.55 -1.08 -18.89
CA MET A 342 -4.84 -2.12 -18.13
C MET A 342 -4.93 -3.49 -18.79
N MET A 343 -6.11 -3.88 -19.29
CA MET A 343 -6.29 -5.15 -20.00
C MET A 343 -5.49 -5.23 -21.30
N VAL A 344 -5.46 -4.15 -22.08
CA VAL A 344 -4.68 -4.09 -23.32
C VAL A 344 -3.17 -4.12 -23.02
N ALA A 345 -2.73 -3.42 -21.96
CA ALA A 345 -1.34 -3.48 -21.52
C ALA A 345 -0.92 -4.89 -21.05
N ALA A 346 -1.86 -5.68 -20.50
CA ALA A 346 -1.65 -7.07 -20.12
C ALA A 346 -1.60 -8.06 -21.31
N GLY A 347 -1.79 -7.56 -22.55
CA GLY A 347 -1.71 -8.36 -23.79
C GLY A 347 -3.03 -8.71 -24.44
N ALA A 348 -4.16 -8.17 -23.95
CA ALA A 348 -5.42 -8.30 -24.64
C ALA A 348 -5.40 -7.47 -25.93
N LYS A 349 -5.75 -8.07 -27.07
CA LYS A 349 -5.92 -7.36 -28.34
C LYS A 349 -7.10 -6.39 -28.28
N ARG A 350 -8.21 -6.85 -27.73
CA ARG A 350 -9.47 -6.14 -27.67
C ARG A 350 -10.26 -6.51 -26.42
N VAL A 351 -10.92 -5.52 -25.83
CA VAL A 351 -11.79 -5.67 -24.65
C VAL A 351 -13.18 -5.15 -24.99
N VAL A 352 -14.20 -5.91 -24.65
CA VAL A 352 -15.62 -5.54 -24.79
C VAL A 352 -16.21 -5.44 -23.39
N ILE A 353 -16.38 -4.22 -22.89
CA ILE A 353 -16.92 -3.97 -21.56
C ILE A 353 -18.45 -3.84 -21.65
N GLU A 354 -19.16 -4.67 -20.90
CA GLU A 354 -20.60 -4.56 -20.66
C GLU A 354 -20.88 -3.68 -19.43
N SER A 355 -20.06 -3.82 -18.39
CA SER A 355 -20.02 -3.00 -17.19
C SER A 355 -18.59 -2.95 -16.63
N PRO A 356 -18.19 -1.85 -15.95
CA PRO A 356 -18.97 -0.65 -15.64
C PRO A 356 -19.12 0.29 -16.82
N ALA A 357 -20.14 1.16 -16.78
CA ALA A 357 -20.14 2.42 -17.50
C ALA A 357 -19.38 3.49 -16.71
N PHE A 358 -19.05 4.62 -17.33
CA PHE A 358 -18.50 5.76 -16.58
C PHE A 358 -19.56 6.29 -15.61
N GLU A 359 -19.20 6.43 -14.35
CA GLU A 359 -20.07 6.92 -13.30
C GLU A 359 -19.28 7.78 -12.32
N THR A 360 -19.83 8.95 -11.96
CA THR A 360 -19.21 9.82 -10.97
C THR A 360 -19.47 9.31 -9.56
N VAL A 361 -18.45 9.33 -8.73
CA VAL A 361 -18.53 8.95 -7.32
C VAL A 361 -18.56 10.22 -6.48
N PRO A 362 -19.66 10.48 -5.73
CA PRO A 362 -19.77 11.68 -4.91
C PRO A 362 -18.69 11.74 -3.82
N PRO A 363 -18.37 12.96 -3.30
CA PRO A 363 -17.53 13.11 -2.11
C PRO A 363 -18.03 12.24 -0.95
N GLY A 364 -17.10 11.68 -0.19
CA GLY A 364 -17.41 10.78 0.93
C GLY A 364 -17.80 9.36 0.51
N HIS A 365 -17.81 9.07 -0.78
CA HIS A 365 -18.13 7.74 -1.30
C HIS A 365 -16.89 7.08 -1.91
N VAL A 366 -16.90 5.75 -1.93
CA VAL A 366 -15.85 4.94 -2.59
C VAL A 366 -16.50 3.83 -3.40
N ALA A 367 -15.98 3.60 -4.59
CA ALA A 367 -16.45 2.53 -5.47
C ALA A 367 -16.17 1.15 -4.85
N ARG A 368 -17.14 0.23 -4.91
CA ARG A 368 -17.02 -1.15 -4.41
C ARG A 368 -17.53 -2.15 -5.44
N VAL A 369 -16.70 -3.12 -5.78
CA VAL A 369 -17.11 -4.20 -6.68
C VAL A 369 -18.12 -5.10 -5.98
N GLN A 370 -19.28 -5.29 -6.62
CA GLN A 370 -20.32 -6.21 -6.13
C GLN A 370 -20.22 -7.56 -6.81
N GLU A 371 -20.09 -7.57 -8.14
CA GLU A 371 -19.96 -8.78 -8.92
C GLU A 371 -18.90 -8.62 -9.99
N GLN A 372 -18.14 -9.68 -10.26
CA GLN A 372 -17.19 -9.72 -11.35
C GLN A 372 -17.41 -10.93 -12.25
N SER A 373 -17.41 -10.70 -13.56
CA SER A 373 -17.53 -11.75 -14.57
C SER A 373 -16.63 -11.44 -15.76
N VAL A 374 -15.61 -12.23 -15.96
CA VAL A 374 -14.63 -12.06 -17.04
C VAL A 374 -14.68 -13.26 -17.96
N THR A 375 -14.82 -13.02 -19.24
CA THR A 375 -14.91 -14.05 -20.26
C THR A 375 -13.74 -13.97 -21.24
N TYR A 376 -13.02 -15.06 -21.39
CA TYR A 376 -12.07 -15.18 -22.50
C TYR A 376 -12.84 -15.51 -23.77
N GLY A 377 -12.86 -14.57 -24.72
CA GLY A 377 -13.60 -14.69 -25.98
C GLY A 377 -12.88 -15.46 -27.10
N GLY A 378 -11.63 -15.89 -26.82
CA GLY A 378 -10.82 -16.61 -27.80
C GLY A 378 -9.79 -15.75 -28.51
N VAL A 379 -9.24 -16.29 -29.61
CA VAL A 379 -8.26 -15.60 -30.46
C VAL A 379 -8.93 -14.97 -31.67
N GLU A 380 -8.42 -13.83 -32.10
CA GLU A 380 -8.89 -13.11 -33.28
C GLU A 380 -7.72 -12.87 -34.26
N ASP A 381 -7.99 -12.94 -35.54
CA ASP A 381 -7.08 -12.48 -36.59
C ASP A 381 -7.02 -10.94 -36.63
N ASP A 382 -5.92 -10.35 -37.12
CA ASP A 382 -5.81 -8.89 -37.33
C ASP A 382 -6.77 -8.36 -38.39
#